data_79f24e7ddbade0e183cfab5b41a0c5b5
#
_entry.id   79f24e7ddbade0e183cfab5b41a0c5b5
#
_cell.length_a   1.000
_cell.length_b   1.000
_cell.length_c   1.000
_cell.angle_alpha   90.00
_cell.angle_beta   90.00
_cell.angle_gamma   90.00
#
_symmetry.space_group_name_H-M   'P 1'
#
loop_
_entity.id
_entity.type
_entity.pdbx_description
1 polymer ?
#
loop_
_entity_poly.entity_id
_entity_poly.type
_entity_poly.pdbx_seq_one_letter_code
_entity_poly.pdbx_strand_id
1 'polypeptide(L)'
;IARYTPKTGQFTLFDLPVSPKGSDTPYALNVDRERHQVWVNGTNSDSVYRYDIATQAWTMFPMQRRVTFTRDVEISPKGKVYVSSASFPSWHIEDTQPTLIEITPR
;
A
#
# COMPACT_ATOMS: atom_id res chain seq x y z
N ILE A 1 -3.29 7.46 -6.75
CA ILE A 1 -4.58 7.44 -6.04
C ILE A 1 -5.31 8.77 -6.19
N ALA A 2 -6.61 8.81 -5.93
CA ALA A 2 -7.42 10.00 -6.06
C ALA A 2 -8.23 10.27 -4.78
N ARG A 3 -8.31 11.54 -4.39
CA ARG A 3 -9.21 12.02 -3.34
C ARG A 3 -10.36 12.79 -3.98
N TYR A 4 -11.57 12.40 -3.68
CA TYR A 4 -12.78 13.14 -4.05
C TYR A 4 -13.18 14.11 -2.92
N THR A 5 -13.53 15.34 -3.28
CA THR A 5 -14.03 16.37 -2.35
C THR A 5 -15.52 16.64 -2.64
N PRO A 6 -16.46 16.08 -1.87
CA PRO A 6 -17.90 16.18 -2.19
C PRO A 6 -18.42 17.63 -2.26
N LYS A 7 -17.91 18.53 -1.45
CA LYS A 7 -18.34 19.95 -1.43
C LYS A 7 -18.07 20.68 -2.74
N THR A 8 -17.04 20.31 -3.45
CA THR A 8 -16.62 20.99 -4.70
C THR A 8 -16.77 20.12 -5.94
N GLY A 9 -17.05 18.82 -5.79
CA GLY A 9 -17.10 17.86 -6.89
C GLY A 9 -15.73 17.57 -7.51
N GLN A 10 -14.64 17.99 -6.88
CA GLN A 10 -13.29 17.90 -7.45
C GLN A 10 -12.55 16.64 -7.02
N PHE A 11 -11.70 16.15 -7.92
CA PHE A 11 -10.71 15.11 -7.66
C PHE A 11 -9.30 15.73 -7.56
N THR A 12 -8.54 15.28 -6.57
CA THR A 12 -7.10 15.55 -6.46
C THR A 12 -6.34 14.25 -6.64
N LEU A 13 -5.38 14.23 -7.55
CA LEU A 13 -4.55 13.07 -7.84
C LEU A 13 -3.25 13.11 -7.04
N PHE A 14 -2.84 11.95 -6.54
CA PHE A 14 -1.57 11.73 -5.83
C PHE A 14 -0.84 10.59 -6.50
N ASP A 15 0.33 10.87 -7.08
CA ASP A 15 1.16 9.86 -7.69
C ASP A 15 1.88 9.04 -6.61
N LEU A 16 2.07 7.75 -6.85
CA LEU A 16 2.92 6.90 -6.00
C LEU A 16 4.38 7.35 -6.12
N PRO A 17 5.18 7.20 -5.05
CA PRO A 17 6.58 7.64 -5.04
C PRO A 17 7.50 6.63 -5.75
N VAL A 18 7.21 6.33 -6.99
CA VAL A 18 7.93 5.34 -7.80
C VAL A 18 8.51 5.97 -9.06
N SER A 19 9.65 5.44 -9.52
CA SER A 19 10.30 5.88 -10.75
C SER A 19 10.65 4.65 -11.61
N PRO A 20 10.30 4.66 -12.91
CA PRO A 20 9.51 5.69 -13.59
C PRO A 20 8.06 5.74 -13.08
N LYS A 21 7.38 6.88 -13.28
CA LYS A 21 5.96 7.02 -12.96
C LYS A 21 5.15 5.93 -13.66
N GLY A 22 4.26 5.26 -12.90
CA GLY A 22 3.45 4.16 -13.42
C GLY A 22 4.15 2.79 -13.40
N SER A 23 5.36 2.68 -12.82
CA SER A 23 6.05 1.40 -12.68
C SER A 23 5.43 0.48 -11.63
N ASP A 24 4.54 1.01 -10.80
CA ASP A 24 3.79 0.22 -9.83
C ASP A 24 2.29 0.42 -9.99
N THR A 25 1.53 -0.61 -9.62
CA THR A 25 0.07 -0.62 -9.69
C THR A 25 -0.50 -0.74 -8.28
N PRO A 26 -1.17 0.31 -7.78
CA PRO A 26 -1.92 0.20 -6.53
C PRO A 26 -3.13 -0.71 -6.75
N TYR A 27 -3.35 -1.65 -5.85
CA TYR A 27 -4.49 -2.57 -5.92
C TYR A 27 -5.53 -2.27 -4.86
N ALA A 28 -5.10 -2.13 -3.61
CA ALA A 28 -5.96 -1.80 -2.48
C ALA A 28 -5.40 -0.61 -1.71
N LEU A 29 -6.28 0.10 -1.04
CA LEU A 29 -5.93 1.14 -0.08
C LEU A 29 -6.87 1.09 1.14
N ASN A 30 -6.36 1.56 2.27
CA ASN A 30 -7.15 1.79 3.47
C ASN A 30 -6.73 3.09 4.15
N VAL A 31 -7.64 3.67 4.94
CA VAL A 31 -7.42 4.97 5.57
C VAL A 31 -7.40 4.81 7.10
N ASP A 32 -6.26 5.13 7.69
CA ASP A 32 -6.15 5.33 9.13
C ASP A 32 -6.65 6.73 9.49
N ARG A 33 -7.89 6.81 9.94
CA ARG A 33 -8.53 8.09 10.27
C ARG A 33 -7.96 8.71 11.54
N GLU A 34 -7.52 7.90 12.49
CA GLU A 34 -6.96 8.38 13.76
C GLU A 34 -5.59 9.02 13.56
N ARG A 35 -4.78 8.46 12.65
CA ARG A 35 -3.42 8.91 12.37
C ARG A 35 -3.31 9.76 11.12
N HIS A 36 -4.45 10.02 10.44
CA HIS A 36 -4.51 10.82 9.21
C HIS A 36 -3.58 10.29 8.12
N GLN A 37 -3.61 8.98 7.90
CA GLN A 37 -2.74 8.29 6.94
C GLN A 37 -3.56 7.48 5.93
N VAL A 38 -3.06 7.42 4.70
CA VAL A 38 -3.58 6.52 3.66
C VAL A 38 -2.52 5.47 3.38
N TRP A 39 -2.90 4.21 3.49
CA TRP A 39 -2.05 3.07 3.21
C TRP A 39 -2.44 2.44 1.89
N VAL A 40 -1.45 2.18 1.03
CA VAL A 40 -1.66 1.67 -0.34
C VAL A 40 -0.66 0.56 -0.59
N ASN A 41 -1.11 -0.57 -1.12
CA ASN A 41 -0.19 -1.61 -1.54
C ASN A 41 0.30 -1.37 -2.97
N GLY A 42 1.57 -1.71 -3.22
CA GLY A 42 2.16 -1.75 -4.54
C GLY A 42 2.27 -3.19 -5.03
N THR A 43 1.52 -3.51 -6.08
CA THR A 43 1.43 -4.89 -6.57
C THR A 43 2.71 -5.36 -7.26
N ASN A 44 3.41 -4.44 -7.94
CA ASN A 44 4.58 -4.78 -8.77
C ASN A 44 5.92 -4.46 -8.11
N SER A 45 5.91 -3.73 -6.98
CA SER A 45 7.14 -3.24 -6.35
C SER A 45 7.52 -3.99 -5.07
N ASP A 46 6.75 -4.97 -4.66
CA ASP A 46 6.91 -5.62 -3.35
C ASP A 46 6.98 -4.60 -2.21
N SER A 47 6.11 -3.59 -2.24
CA SER A 47 6.12 -2.50 -1.27
C SER A 47 4.72 -2.13 -0.82
N VAL A 48 4.62 -1.52 0.36
CA VAL A 48 3.44 -0.82 0.83
C VAL A 48 3.82 0.64 1.05
N TYR A 49 2.93 1.54 0.69
CA TYR A 49 3.13 2.98 0.80
C TYR A 49 2.22 3.57 1.84
N ARG A 50 2.76 4.51 2.62
CA ARG A 50 1.99 5.35 3.53
C ARG A 50 2.04 6.78 3.03
N TYR A 51 0.90 7.39 2.80
CA TYR A 51 0.75 8.82 2.58
C TYR A 51 0.29 9.49 3.86
N ASP A 52 1.05 10.41 4.39
CA ASP A 52 0.66 11.25 5.52
C ASP A 52 -0.09 12.48 5.00
N ILE A 53 -1.34 12.64 5.43
CA ILE A 53 -2.23 13.69 4.91
C ILE A 53 -1.80 15.08 5.38
N ALA A 54 -1.25 15.20 6.58
CA ALA A 54 -0.86 16.48 7.14
C ALA A 54 0.42 17.03 6.51
N THR A 55 1.42 16.17 6.34
CA THR A 55 2.72 16.55 5.77
C THR A 55 2.78 16.42 4.27
N GLN A 56 1.80 15.74 3.66
CA GLN A 56 1.75 15.39 2.24
C GLN A 56 2.97 14.57 1.79
N ALA A 57 3.53 13.79 2.69
CA ALA A 57 4.72 12.99 2.45
C ALA A 57 4.40 11.50 2.28
N TRP A 58 5.14 10.85 1.39
CA TRP A 58 5.11 9.41 1.20
C TRP A 58 6.23 8.73 1.98
N THR A 59 5.93 7.57 2.55
CA THR A 59 6.91 6.61 3.08
C THR A 59 6.69 5.27 2.40
N MET A 60 7.76 4.65 1.94
CA MET A 60 7.72 3.32 1.34
C MET A 60 8.24 2.28 2.35
N PHE A 61 7.53 1.17 2.45
CA PHE A 61 7.86 0.01 3.27
C PHE A 61 8.10 -1.19 2.34
N PRO A 62 9.36 -1.49 1.99
CA PRO A 62 9.68 -2.66 1.18
C PRO A 62 9.34 -3.95 1.93
N MET A 63 8.79 -4.93 1.22
CA MET A 63 8.53 -6.25 1.77
C MET A 63 9.84 -7.04 1.93
N GLN A 64 9.87 -7.93 2.90
CA GLN A 64 11.02 -8.80 3.14
C GLN A 64 11.18 -9.89 2.07
N ARG A 65 10.12 -10.15 1.31
CA ARG A 65 10.09 -11.15 0.25
C ARG A 65 9.82 -10.48 -1.09
N ARG A 66 10.29 -11.12 -2.14
CA ARG A 66 9.96 -10.74 -3.52
C ARG A 66 8.66 -11.40 -3.97
N VAL A 67 8.07 -10.82 -5.00
CA VAL A 67 6.88 -11.34 -5.70
C VAL A 67 5.73 -11.60 -4.73
N THR A 68 5.51 -10.65 -3.83
CA THR A 68 4.49 -10.77 -2.78
C THR A 68 3.08 -10.66 -3.34
N PHE A 69 2.89 -9.88 -4.38
CA PHE A 69 1.60 -9.67 -5.03
C PHE A 69 0.48 -9.36 -4.01
N THR A 70 0.71 -8.32 -3.21
CA THR A 70 -0.22 -7.91 -2.15
C THR A 70 -1.53 -7.39 -2.74
N ARG A 71 -2.66 -7.73 -2.14
CA ARG A 71 -4.00 -7.39 -2.66
C ARG A 71 -4.92 -6.71 -1.68
N ASP A 72 -4.51 -6.63 -0.42
CA ASP A 72 -5.34 -6.06 0.63
C ASP A 72 -4.50 -5.31 1.64
N VAL A 73 -5.09 -4.32 2.30
CA VAL A 73 -4.45 -3.52 3.36
C VAL A 73 -5.44 -3.33 4.49
N GLU A 74 -5.17 -3.93 5.64
CA GLU A 74 -5.98 -3.79 6.84
C GLU A 74 -5.20 -3.07 7.93
N ILE A 75 -5.90 -2.26 8.72
CA ILE A 75 -5.31 -1.43 9.78
C ILE A 75 -5.97 -1.76 11.11
N SER A 76 -5.16 -2.16 12.09
CA SER A 76 -5.66 -2.40 13.45
C SER A 76 -5.88 -1.08 14.21
N PRO A 77 -6.69 -1.08 15.27
CA PRO A 77 -6.86 0.10 16.13
C PRO A 77 -5.55 0.62 16.75
N LYS A 78 -4.56 -0.26 16.88
CA LYS A 78 -3.22 0.10 17.37
C LYS A 78 -2.29 0.67 16.29
N GLY A 79 -2.77 0.82 15.04
CA GLY A 79 -1.99 1.35 13.92
C GLY A 79 -1.03 0.37 13.27
N LYS A 80 -1.12 -0.92 13.60
CA LYS A 80 -0.42 -1.96 12.85
C LYS A 80 -1.13 -2.18 11.52
N VAL A 81 -0.37 -2.40 10.47
CA VAL A 81 -0.88 -2.61 9.12
C VAL A 81 -0.63 -4.05 8.71
N TYR A 82 -1.64 -4.67 8.15
CA TYR A 82 -1.59 -6.04 7.69
C TYR A 82 -1.83 -6.09 6.19
N VAL A 83 -0.97 -6.82 5.49
CA VAL A 83 -1.12 -7.08 4.06
C VAL A 83 -0.99 -8.57 3.78
N SER A 84 -1.79 -9.06 2.85
CA SER A 84 -1.71 -10.44 2.41
C SER A 84 -0.76 -10.57 1.23
N SER A 85 0.16 -11.50 1.28
CA SER A 85 0.92 -11.94 0.13
C SER A 85 0.21 -13.12 -0.52
N ALA A 86 -0.33 -12.92 -1.71
CA ALA A 86 -0.98 -13.98 -2.46
C ALA A 86 0.04 -14.89 -3.15
N SER A 87 1.25 -14.42 -3.35
CA SER A 87 2.32 -15.11 -4.08
C SER A 87 1.89 -15.62 -5.46
N PHE A 88 0.86 -15.00 -6.04
CA PHE A 88 0.35 -15.39 -7.36
C PHE A 88 0.77 -14.34 -8.41
N PRO A 89 1.22 -14.75 -9.58
CA PRO A 89 1.32 -16.11 -10.14
C PRO A 89 2.64 -16.82 -9.83
N SER A 90 3.46 -16.29 -8.98
CA SER A 90 4.86 -16.68 -8.75
C SER A 90 5.07 -17.91 -7.87
N TRP A 91 4.05 -18.39 -7.19
CA TRP A 91 4.14 -19.59 -6.36
C TRP A 91 4.60 -20.86 -7.13
N HIS A 92 4.50 -20.85 -8.45
CA HIS A 92 5.07 -21.90 -9.30
C HIS A 92 6.58 -21.79 -9.52
N ILE A 93 7.12 -20.58 -9.31
CA ILE A 93 8.48 -20.24 -9.74
C ILE A 93 9.45 -20.20 -8.56
N GLU A 94 9.01 -19.73 -7.41
CA GLU A 94 9.91 -19.44 -6.30
C GLU A 94 9.55 -20.17 -4.99
N ASP A 95 8.70 -21.18 -5.03
CA ASP A 95 8.23 -21.91 -3.83
C ASP A 95 7.73 -20.96 -2.74
N THR A 96 7.08 -19.89 -3.16
CA THR A 96 6.57 -18.86 -2.26
C THR A 96 5.28 -19.31 -1.61
N GLN A 97 5.22 -19.16 -0.29
CA GLN A 97 4.02 -19.50 0.48
C GLN A 97 3.16 -18.25 0.67
N PRO A 98 1.83 -18.33 0.53
CA PRO A 98 0.96 -17.26 0.94
C PRO A 98 1.21 -16.90 2.41
N THR A 99 1.33 -15.62 2.71
CA THR A 99 1.66 -15.13 4.05
C THR A 99 0.86 -13.89 4.41
N LEU A 100 0.58 -13.74 5.69
CA LEU A 100 0.14 -12.49 6.27
C LEU A 100 1.36 -11.73 6.80
N ILE A 101 1.51 -10.49 6.38
CA ILE A 101 2.63 -9.63 6.76
C ILE A 101 2.10 -8.54 7.69
N GLU A 102 2.70 -8.40 8.86
CA GLU A 102 2.44 -7.32 9.80
C GLU A 102 3.52 -6.25 9.65
N ILE A 103 3.10 -5.00 9.47
CA ILE A 103 3.96 -3.82 9.47
C ILE A 103 3.66 -3.04 10.74
N THR A 104 4.69 -2.82 11.57
CA THR A 104 4.63 -1.93 12.73
C THR A 104 5.37 -0.63 12.37
N PRO A 105 4.65 0.40 11.91
CA PRO A 105 5.29 1.66 11.51
C PRO A 105 5.86 2.37 12.75
N ARG A 106 7.02 2.93 12.58
CA ARG A 106 7.67 3.81 13.57
C ARG A 106 7.36 5.26 13.29
#